data_6daeadba34dffd31483f7fefd69cbf04
#
_entry.id   6daeadba34dffd31483f7fefd69cbf04
#
_cell.length_a   1.000
_cell.length_b   1.000
_cell.length_c   1.000
_cell.angle_alpha   90.00
_cell.angle_beta   90.00
_cell.angle_gamma   90.00
#
_symmetry.space_group_name_H-M   'P 1'
#
loop_
_entity.id
_entity.type
_entity.pdbx_description
1 polymer ?
#
loop_
_entity_poly.entity_id
_entity_poly.type
_entity_poly.pdbx_seq_one_letter_code
_entity_poly.pdbx_strand_id
1 'polypeptide(L)'
;VAIMGAIWPLLVITGMHRVFTPTIIQTIAETGKEGMVMPSEIGANLSLGGASLAVALKTKNRELRQTALAAAASAIVAGISEPALYGVAVRLKRPLIASLISGFVCGAVAGIGGLASHSMASPGLFTSVQFFDPANPVSIVWVVAVMALSVVLSFALTLMLGFEDLPENAAAPGQTAPAANAASATH
;
A
#
# COMPACT_ATOMS: atom_id res chain seq x y z
N VAL A 1 14.35 -6.21 6.47
CA VAL A 1 13.57 -5.31 5.60
C VAL A 1 12.71 -6.09 4.60
N ALA A 2 13.26 -7.07 3.88
CA ALA A 2 12.52 -7.85 2.90
C ALA A 2 11.31 -8.59 3.49
N ILE A 3 11.51 -9.30 4.58
CA ILE A 3 10.44 -10.03 5.27
C ILE A 3 9.38 -9.06 5.81
N MET A 4 9.80 -7.94 6.38
CA MET A 4 8.88 -6.90 6.83
C MET A 4 8.06 -6.32 5.69
N GLY A 5 8.69 -6.06 4.54
CA GLY A 5 7.98 -5.59 3.34
C GLY A 5 6.94 -6.59 2.84
N ALA A 6 7.23 -7.89 2.93
CA ALA A 6 6.30 -8.93 2.54
C ALA A 6 5.11 -9.04 3.49
N ILE A 7 5.33 -9.01 4.80
CA ILE A 7 4.27 -9.22 5.78
C ILE A 7 3.52 -7.93 6.16
N TRP A 8 4.02 -6.76 5.75
CA TRP A 8 3.45 -5.46 6.14
C TRP A 8 1.95 -5.34 5.87
N PRO A 9 1.43 -5.68 4.67
CA PRO A 9 0.00 -5.63 4.43
C PRO A 9 -0.81 -6.53 5.38
N LEU A 10 -0.26 -7.67 5.77
CA LEU A 10 -0.91 -8.57 6.73
C LEU A 10 -0.93 -7.98 8.14
N LEU A 11 0.14 -7.29 8.54
CA LEU A 11 0.19 -6.57 9.81
C LEU A 11 -0.81 -5.42 9.85
N VAL A 12 -1.01 -4.74 8.74
CA VAL A 12 -2.03 -3.68 8.62
C VAL A 12 -3.43 -4.25 8.76
N ILE A 13 -3.73 -5.39 8.12
CA ILE A 13 -5.04 -6.06 8.23
C ILE A 13 -5.37 -6.40 9.69
N THR A 14 -4.41 -6.88 10.45
CA THR A 14 -4.60 -7.24 11.86
C THR A 14 -4.48 -6.05 12.81
N GLY A 15 -4.10 -4.85 12.32
CA GLY A 15 -3.85 -3.69 13.14
C GLY A 15 -2.55 -3.72 13.93
N MET A 16 -1.76 -4.79 13.81
CA MET A 16 -0.52 -4.98 14.58
C MET A 16 0.63 -4.09 14.11
N HIS A 17 0.52 -3.46 12.94
CA HIS A 17 1.53 -2.51 12.46
C HIS A 17 1.75 -1.33 13.42
N ARG A 18 0.74 -0.96 14.20
CA ARG A 18 0.83 0.11 15.21
C ARG A 18 1.73 -0.24 16.39
N VAL A 19 1.98 -1.52 16.64
CA VAL A 19 2.89 -1.98 17.70
C VAL A 19 4.33 -1.50 17.45
N PHE A 20 4.71 -1.31 16.21
CA PHE A 20 6.04 -0.83 15.84
C PHE A 20 6.24 0.68 16.06
N THR A 21 5.17 1.44 16.21
CA THR A 21 5.23 2.90 16.37
C THR A 21 6.14 3.35 17.53
N PRO A 22 6.02 2.84 18.77
CA PRO A 22 6.91 3.22 19.84
C PRO A 22 8.38 2.89 19.55
N THR A 23 8.63 1.72 18.96
CA THR A 23 9.99 1.27 18.58
C THR A 23 10.60 2.20 17.53
N ILE A 24 9.83 2.60 16.52
CA ILE A 24 10.29 3.54 15.49
C ILE A 24 10.67 4.88 16.11
N ILE A 25 9.78 5.42 16.95
CA ILE A 25 10.02 6.70 17.64
C ILE A 25 11.29 6.63 18.51
N GLN A 26 11.42 5.56 19.28
CA GLN A 26 12.60 5.35 20.13
C GLN A 26 13.88 5.25 19.31
N THR A 27 13.86 4.46 18.25
CA THR A 27 15.04 4.28 17.37
C THR A 27 15.46 5.60 16.72
N ILE A 28 14.50 6.39 16.24
CA ILE A 28 14.81 7.70 15.66
C ILE A 28 15.34 8.67 16.74
N ALA A 29 14.77 8.63 17.95
CA ALA A 29 15.24 9.49 19.05
C ALA A 29 16.65 9.15 19.52
N GLU A 30 17.03 7.88 19.52
CA GLU A 30 18.34 7.41 19.98
C GLU A 30 19.42 7.51 18.90
N THR A 31 19.09 7.19 17.65
CA THR A 31 20.08 7.07 16.55
C THR A 31 19.89 8.10 15.44
N GLY A 32 18.81 8.85 15.44
CA GLY A 32 18.47 9.84 14.41
C GLY A 32 17.85 9.26 13.15
N LYS A 33 17.77 7.95 13.01
CA LYS A 33 17.21 7.28 11.82
C LYS A 33 16.68 5.89 12.15
N GLU A 34 15.73 5.42 11.33
CA GLU A 34 15.19 4.06 11.40
C GLU A 34 15.35 3.36 10.05
N GLY A 35 15.96 2.19 10.05
CA GLY A 35 16.37 1.48 8.83
C GLY A 35 15.70 0.14 8.58
N MET A 36 14.66 -0.23 9.33
CA MET A 36 14.01 -1.53 9.18
C MET A 36 12.53 -1.42 8.78
N VAL A 37 11.71 -0.77 9.59
CA VAL A 37 10.26 -0.73 9.38
C VAL A 37 9.88 0.27 8.31
N MET A 38 10.37 1.49 8.39
CA MET A 38 10.02 2.55 7.45
C MET A 38 10.43 2.26 6.01
N PRO A 39 11.66 1.73 5.73
CA PRO A 39 12.02 1.30 4.38
C PRO A 39 11.17 0.14 3.86
N SER A 40 10.71 -0.75 4.73
CA SER A 40 9.79 -1.84 4.37
C SER A 40 8.42 -1.30 4.00
N GLU A 41 7.94 -0.35 4.75
CA GLU A 41 6.61 0.26 4.59
C GLU A 41 6.49 0.99 3.25
N ILE A 42 7.52 1.72 2.80
CA ILE A 42 7.45 2.41 1.51
C ILE A 42 7.26 1.43 0.36
N GLY A 43 8.00 0.33 0.36
CA GLY A 43 7.85 -0.73 -0.65
C GLY A 43 6.46 -1.35 -0.63
N ALA A 44 5.94 -1.66 0.55
CA ALA A 44 4.61 -2.24 0.72
C ALA A 44 3.50 -1.28 0.30
N ASN A 45 3.55 -0.02 0.71
CA ASN A 45 2.54 0.98 0.38
C ASN A 45 2.46 1.22 -1.13
N LEU A 46 3.60 1.40 -1.79
CA LEU A 46 3.62 1.60 -3.22
C LEU A 46 3.27 0.34 -4.01
N SER A 47 3.58 -0.83 -3.48
CA SER A 47 3.14 -2.11 -4.06
C SER A 47 1.61 -2.24 -4.05
N LEU A 48 0.96 -1.89 -2.95
CA LEU A 48 -0.50 -1.85 -2.87
C LEU A 48 -1.08 -0.81 -3.84
N GLY A 49 -0.44 0.34 -3.96
CA GLY A 49 -0.83 1.36 -4.93
C GLY A 49 -0.73 0.89 -6.37
N GLY A 50 0.37 0.24 -6.74
CA GLY A 50 0.57 -0.34 -8.07
C GLY A 50 -0.44 -1.44 -8.39
N ALA A 51 -0.71 -2.32 -7.44
CA ALA A 51 -1.74 -3.36 -7.59
C ALA A 51 -3.14 -2.76 -7.79
N SER A 52 -3.48 -1.73 -7.03
CA SER A 52 -4.75 -1.01 -7.17
C SER A 52 -4.88 -0.31 -8.52
N LEU A 53 -3.80 0.27 -9.02
CA LEU A 53 -3.77 0.89 -10.34
C LEU A 53 -4.01 -0.13 -11.44
N ALA A 54 -3.40 -1.31 -11.36
CA ALA A 54 -3.62 -2.41 -12.31
C ALA A 54 -5.08 -2.86 -12.32
N VAL A 55 -5.69 -3.00 -11.15
CA VAL A 55 -7.12 -3.33 -11.01
C VAL A 55 -7.97 -2.23 -11.66
N ALA A 56 -7.68 -0.97 -11.41
CA ALA A 56 -8.41 0.16 -11.98
C ALA A 56 -8.40 0.17 -13.52
N LEU A 57 -7.29 -0.20 -14.13
CA LEU A 57 -7.17 -0.25 -15.59
C LEU A 57 -7.86 -1.46 -16.21
N LYS A 58 -7.92 -2.60 -15.50
CA LYS A 58 -8.46 -3.86 -16.02
C LYS A 58 -9.91 -4.12 -15.68
N THR A 59 -10.43 -3.54 -14.60
CA THR A 59 -11.81 -3.81 -14.17
C THR A 59 -12.84 -3.19 -15.11
N LYS A 60 -13.94 -3.89 -15.30
CA LYS A 60 -15.12 -3.39 -16.01
C LYS A 60 -16.15 -2.76 -15.08
N ASN A 61 -16.01 -2.96 -13.78
CA ASN A 61 -16.88 -2.39 -12.77
C ASN A 61 -16.49 -0.94 -12.51
N ARG A 62 -17.38 -0.01 -12.78
CA ARG A 62 -17.15 1.44 -12.59
C ARG A 62 -16.87 1.82 -11.15
N GLU A 63 -17.63 1.27 -10.21
CA GLU A 63 -17.48 1.55 -8.79
C GLU A 63 -16.10 1.05 -8.29
N LEU A 64 -15.72 -0.17 -8.65
CA LEU A 64 -14.42 -0.72 -8.32
C LEU A 64 -13.28 0.09 -8.95
N ARG A 65 -13.45 0.57 -10.18
CA ARG A 65 -12.47 1.42 -10.86
C ARG A 65 -12.25 2.73 -10.11
N GLN A 66 -13.31 3.40 -9.71
CA GLN A 66 -13.21 4.64 -8.94
C GLN A 66 -12.55 4.41 -7.57
N THR A 67 -12.94 3.37 -6.87
CA THR A 67 -12.34 2.96 -5.59
C THR A 67 -10.85 2.66 -5.77
N ALA A 68 -10.50 1.89 -6.80
CA ALA A 68 -9.12 1.50 -7.07
C ALA A 68 -8.24 2.69 -7.47
N LEU A 69 -8.75 3.62 -8.27
CA LEU A 69 -8.02 4.84 -8.64
C LEU A 69 -7.77 5.74 -7.43
N ALA A 70 -8.78 5.96 -6.61
CA ALA A 70 -8.65 6.75 -5.38
C ALA A 70 -7.68 6.08 -4.39
N ALA A 71 -7.77 4.77 -4.24
CA ALA A 71 -6.89 3.98 -3.40
C ALA A 71 -5.44 4.00 -3.88
N ALA A 72 -5.21 3.87 -5.18
CA ALA A 72 -3.87 3.96 -5.78
C ALA A 72 -3.25 5.34 -5.55
N ALA A 73 -4.00 6.41 -5.78
CA ALA A 73 -3.54 7.76 -5.52
C ALA A 73 -3.17 7.96 -4.04
N SER A 74 -4.03 7.51 -3.12
CA SER A 74 -3.79 7.60 -1.68
C SER A 74 -2.52 6.85 -1.26
N ALA A 75 -2.35 5.62 -1.73
CA ALA A 75 -1.19 4.79 -1.37
C ALA A 75 0.13 5.33 -1.94
N ILE A 76 0.13 5.76 -3.21
CA ILE A 76 1.34 6.21 -3.89
C ILE A 76 1.73 7.62 -3.43
N VAL A 77 0.79 8.53 -3.40
CA VAL A 77 1.06 9.95 -3.14
C VAL A 77 1.20 10.24 -1.66
N ALA A 78 0.20 9.84 -0.87
CA ALA A 78 0.15 10.14 0.55
C ALA A 78 0.76 9.05 1.45
N GLY A 79 1.04 7.87 0.91
CA GLY A 79 1.53 6.74 1.69
C GLY A 79 0.47 6.09 2.58
N ILE A 80 -0.79 6.35 2.34
CA ILE A 80 -1.92 5.77 3.08
C ILE A 80 -2.45 4.58 2.29
N SER A 81 -2.08 3.39 2.73
CA SER A 81 -2.36 2.13 2.01
C SER A 81 -3.67 1.45 2.39
N GLU A 82 -4.32 1.87 3.45
CA GLU A 82 -5.54 1.25 3.95
C GLU A 82 -6.66 1.20 2.89
N PRO A 83 -6.96 2.25 2.12
CA PRO A 83 -7.97 2.16 1.06
C PRO A 83 -7.61 1.15 -0.02
N ALA A 84 -6.33 1.05 -0.40
CA ALA A 84 -5.85 0.07 -1.37
C ALA A 84 -5.95 -1.35 -0.81
N LEU A 85 -5.60 -1.54 0.46
CA LEU A 85 -5.64 -2.83 1.12
C LEU A 85 -7.07 -3.33 1.28
N TYR A 86 -7.94 -2.56 1.92
CA TYR A 86 -9.30 -2.99 2.24
C TYR A 86 -10.27 -2.85 1.07
N GLY A 87 -10.10 -1.83 0.23
CA GLY A 87 -10.99 -1.57 -0.90
C GLY A 87 -10.70 -2.44 -2.13
N VAL A 88 -9.49 -2.90 -2.30
CA VAL A 88 -9.04 -3.60 -3.51
C VAL A 88 -8.36 -4.93 -3.20
N ALA A 89 -7.26 -4.91 -2.47
CA ALA A 89 -6.39 -6.08 -2.33
C ALA A 89 -7.07 -7.24 -1.59
N VAL A 90 -7.72 -6.97 -0.47
CA VAL A 90 -8.40 -7.99 0.34
C VAL A 90 -9.65 -8.52 -0.38
N ARG A 91 -10.37 -7.66 -1.09
CA ARG A 91 -11.58 -8.05 -1.84
C ARG A 91 -11.27 -8.99 -3.00
N LEU A 92 -10.19 -8.76 -3.71
CA LEU A 92 -9.81 -9.50 -4.91
C LEU A 92 -8.77 -10.60 -4.65
N LYS A 93 -8.10 -10.57 -3.51
CA LYS A 93 -7.07 -11.52 -3.05
C LYS A 93 -5.80 -11.58 -3.91
N ARG A 94 -5.90 -11.74 -5.23
CA ARG A 94 -4.73 -11.81 -6.12
C ARG A 94 -3.88 -10.53 -6.12
N PRO A 95 -4.44 -9.32 -6.14
CA PRO A 95 -3.66 -8.11 -5.94
C PRO A 95 -2.93 -8.09 -4.59
N LEU A 96 -3.50 -8.68 -3.55
CA LEU A 96 -2.83 -8.83 -2.26
C LEU A 96 -1.58 -9.70 -2.39
N ILE A 97 -1.68 -10.85 -3.05
CA ILE A 97 -0.53 -11.74 -3.28
C ILE A 97 0.55 -11.02 -4.09
N ALA A 98 0.17 -10.30 -5.15
CA ALA A 98 1.10 -9.50 -5.96
C ALA A 98 1.83 -8.45 -5.11
N SER A 99 1.12 -7.77 -4.22
CA SER A 99 1.70 -6.76 -3.34
C SER A 99 2.62 -7.36 -2.28
N LEU A 100 2.33 -8.55 -1.77
CA LEU A 100 3.22 -9.27 -0.83
C LEU A 100 4.54 -9.64 -1.50
N ILE A 101 4.50 -10.19 -2.70
CA ILE A 101 5.69 -10.56 -3.48
C ILE A 101 6.50 -9.30 -3.82
N SER A 102 5.86 -8.28 -4.32
CA SER A 102 6.49 -7.00 -4.65
C SER A 102 7.09 -6.34 -3.41
N GLY A 103 6.40 -6.34 -2.29
CA GLY A 103 6.88 -5.83 -1.02
C GLY A 103 8.13 -6.55 -0.51
N PHE A 104 8.20 -7.85 -0.69
CA PHE A 104 9.40 -8.63 -0.37
C PHE A 104 10.60 -8.20 -1.22
N VAL A 105 10.44 -8.15 -2.54
CA VAL A 105 11.50 -7.77 -3.47
C VAL A 105 11.96 -6.33 -3.20
N CYS A 106 11.04 -5.41 -3.07
CA CYS A 106 11.36 -4.01 -2.83
C CYS A 106 11.95 -3.76 -1.44
N GLY A 107 11.50 -4.51 -0.43
CA GLY A 107 12.11 -4.50 0.89
C GLY A 107 13.55 -5.01 0.86
N ALA A 108 13.83 -6.06 0.09
CA ALA A 108 15.20 -6.55 -0.12
C ALA A 108 16.09 -5.49 -0.78
N VAL A 109 15.60 -4.83 -1.82
CA VAL A 109 16.33 -3.74 -2.51
C VAL A 109 16.58 -2.57 -1.56
N ALA A 110 15.59 -2.16 -0.80
CA ALA A 110 15.73 -1.09 0.19
C ALA A 110 16.76 -1.44 1.28
N GLY A 111 16.76 -2.69 1.73
CA GLY A 111 17.74 -3.18 2.71
C GLY A 111 19.17 -3.20 2.16
N ILE A 112 19.36 -3.63 0.91
CA ILE A 112 20.67 -3.61 0.22
C ILE A 112 21.16 -2.17 0.05
N GLY A 113 20.23 -1.24 -0.28
CA GLY A 113 20.55 0.19 -0.42
C GLY A 113 20.83 0.91 0.90
N GLY A 114 20.59 0.26 2.03
CA GLY A 114 20.80 0.87 3.35
C GLY A 114 19.88 2.05 3.62
N LEU A 115 18.66 2.04 3.10
CA LEU A 115 17.68 3.10 3.32
C LEU A 115 17.29 3.21 4.79
N ALA A 116 17.21 4.43 5.28
CA ALA A 116 16.73 4.72 6.64
C ALA A 116 15.91 6.01 6.64
N SER A 117 14.84 6.02 7.42
CA SER A 117 14.00 7.20 7.58
C SER A 117 14.49 8.06 8.75
N HIS A 118 14.48 9.37 8.57
CA HIS A 118 14.84 10.35 9.59
C HIS A 118 13.61 10.97 10.26
N SER A 119 12.42 10.57 9.85
CA SER A 119 11.17 11.10 10.37
C SER A 119 10.11 10.01 10.38
N MET A 120 9.02 10.23 11.07
CA MET A 120 7.93 9.30 11.20
C MET A 120 6.69 9.80 10.46
N ALA A 121 6.76 9.83 9.14
CA ALA A 121 5.61 10.09 8.27
C ALA A 121 5.30 8.85 7.45
N SER A 122 4.02 8.60 7.15
CA SER A 122 3.64 7.48 6.28
C SER A 122 4.37 7.57 4.92
N PRO A 123 5.17 6.55 4.53
CA PRO A 123 5.98 6.64 3.33
C PRO A 123 5.14 6.67 2.05
N GLY A 124 5.28 7.73 1.30
CA GLY A 124 4.64 7.93 -0.01
C GLY A 124 5.49 8.86 -0.87
N LEU A 125 4.97 9.30 -2.01
CA LEU A 125 5.71 10.14 -2.94
C LEU A 125 6.14 11.47 -2.29
N PHE A 126 5.23 12.18 -1.62
CA PHE A 126 5.53 13.46 -0.99
C PHE A 126 6.39 13.35 0.26
N THR A 127 6.32 12.24 0.98
CA THR A 127 7.06 12.02 2.22
C THR A 127 8.36 11.24 2.00
N SER A 128 8.69 10.87 0.76
CA SER A 128 9.91 10.13 0.44
C SER A 128 11.19 10.89 0.81
N VAL A 129 11.14 12.20 0.92
CA VAL A 129 12.24 13.04 1.35
C VAL A 129 12.77 12.65 2.75
N GLN A 130 11.97 12.00 3.59
CA GLN A 130 12.40 11.50 4.90
C GLN A 130 13.54 10.46 4.82
N PHE A 131 13.69 9.81 3.68
CA PHE A 131 14.77 8.84 3.44
C PHE A 131 16.06 9.50 2.91
N PHE A 132 16.03 10.79 2.62
CA PHE A 132 17.23 11.51 2.18
C PHE A 132 18.24 11.63 3.32
N ASP A 133 19.45 11.18 3.07
CA ASP A 133 20.58 11.31 3.99
C ASP A 133 21.61 12.29 3.40
N PRO A 134 21.82 13.47 4.03
CA PRO A 134 22.82 14.43 3.55
C PRO A 134 24.25 13.89 3.51
N ALA A 135 24.56 12.91 4.38
CA ALA A 135 25.85 12.26 4.40
C ALA A 135 26.03 11.25 3.24
N ASN A 136 24.93 10.78 2.65
CA ASN A 136 24.92 9.84 1.53
C ASN A 136 23.90 10.27 0.47
N PRO A 137 24.29 11.16 -0.48
CA PRO A 137 23.36 11.64 -1.52
C PRO A 137 22.78 10.54 -2.42
N VAL A 138 23.44 9.37 -2.49
CA VAL A 138 22.96 8.21 -3.26
C VAL A 138 21.68 7.63 -2.68
N SER A 139 21.35 7.91 -1.42
CA SER A 139 20.11 7.43 -0.79
C SER A 139 18.85 7.86 -1.55
N ILE A 140 18.83 9.04 -2.12
CA ILE A 140 17.69 9.52 -2.92
C ILE A 140 17.50 8.68 -4.19
N VAL A 141 18.58 8.23 -4.81
CA VAL A 141 18.52 7.32 -5.98
C VAL A 141 17.94 5.98 -5.59
N TRP A 142 18.34 5.44 -4.44
CA TRP A 142 17.76 4.19 -3.91
C TRP A 142 16.28 4.31 -3.58
N VAL A 143 15.87 5.41 -2.98
CA VAL A 143 14.44 5.67 -2.70
C VAL A 143 13.62 5.72 -3.98
N VAL A 144 14.06 6.47 -4.97
CA VAL A 144 13.37 6.58 -6.27
C VAL A 144 13.32 5.23 -6.97
N ALA A 145 14.42 4.47 -6.94
CA ALA A 145 14.49 3.12 -7.51
C ALA A 145 13.51 2.16 -6.84
N VAL A 146 13.45 2.16 -5.51
CA VAL A 146 12.50 1.32 -4.74
C VAL A 146 11.06 1.71 -5.05
N MET A 147 10.75 2.99 -5.10
CA MET A 147 9.41 3.48 -5.42
C MET A 147 8.97 3.05 -6.81
N ALA A 148 9.80 3.28 -7.82
CA ALA A 148 9.51 2.89 -9.20
C ALA A 148 9.36 1.37 -9.33
N LEU A 149 10.28 0.61 -8.74
CA LEU A 149 10.24 -0.85 -8.75
C LEU A 149 8.98 -1.40 -8.07
N SER A 150 8.58 -0.83 -6.94
CA SER A 150 7.39 -1.25 -6.21
C SER A 150 6.12 -1.12 -7.05
N VAL A 151 5.93 0.03 -7.66
CA VAL A 151 4.76 0.31 -8.50
C VAL A 151 4.77 -0.57 -9.75
N VAL A 152 5.88 -0.61 -10.48
CA VAL A 152 5.98 -1.37 -11.74
C VAL A 152 5.87 -2.86 -11.51
N LEU A 153 6.58 -3.40 -10.52
CA LEU A 153 6.56 -4.84 -10.23
C LEU A 153 5.18 -5.30 -9.76
N SER A 154 4.57 -4.57 -8.85
CA SER A 154 3.23 -4.88 -8.34
C SER A 154 2.17 -4.77 -9.44
N PHE A 155 2.25 -3.75 -10.27
CA PHE A 155 1.39 -3.58 -11.44
C PHE A 155 1.51 -4.76 -12.40
N ALA A 156 2.73 -5.12 -12.77
CA ALA A 156 2.98 -6.25 -13.68
C ALA A 156 2.52 -7.58 -13.08
N LEU A 157 2.82 -7.84 -11.80
CA LEU A 157 2.39 -9.07 -11.13
C LEU A 157 0.86 -9.17 -11.03
N THR A 158 0.18 -8.08 -10.75
CA THR A 158 -1.29 -8.05 -10.70
C THR A 158 -1.89 -8.35 -12.07
N LEU A 159 -1.31 -7.81 -13.15
CA LEU A 159 -1.73 -8.11 -14.51
C LEU A 159 -1.45 -9.57 -14.90
N MET A 160 -0.32 -10.14 -14.48
CA MET A 160 0.07 -11.52 -14.77
C MET A 160 -0.78 -12.54 -14.00
N LEU A 161 -1.02 -12.30 -12.72
CA LEU A 161 -1.85 -13.18 -11.88
C LEU A 161 -3.32 -13.09 -12.26
N GLY A 162 -3.74 -11.94 -12.81
CA GLY A 162 -5.14 -11.65 -13.05
C GLY A 162 -5.94 -11.49 -11.75
N PHE A 163 -7.21 -11.24 -11.87
CA PHE A 163 -8.17 -11.20 -10.76
C PHE A 163 -9.57 -11.46 -11.28
N GLU A 164 -10.43 -11.99 -10.41
CA GLU A 164 -11.86 -12.10 -10.70
C GLU A 164 -12.51 -10.73 -10.53
N ASP A 165 -13.08 -10.19 -11.62
CA ASP A 165 -13.76 -8.90 -11.57
C ASP A 165 -15.04 -9.00 -10.75
N LEU A 166 -15.37 -7.93 -10.03
CA LEU A 166 -16.58 -7.86 -9.24
C LEU A 166 -17.76 -7.46 -10.16
N PRO A 167 -18.94 -8.11 -10.02
CA PRO A 167 -20.13 -7.66 -10.75
C PRO A 167 -20.53 -6.25 -10.32
N GLU A 168 -21.01 -5.45 -11.27
CA GLU A 168 -21.38 -4.04 -11.08
C GLU A 168 -22.37 -3.81 -9.92
N ASN A 169 -23.16 -4.84 -9.59
CA ASN A 169 -24.18 -4.79 -8.54
C ASN A 169 -23.70 -5.40 -7.20
N ALA A 170 -22.42 -5.76 -7.06
CA ALA A 170 -21.89 -6.22 -5.79
C ALA A 170 -21.79 -5.04 -4.82
N ALA A 171 -22.65 -5.02 -3.81
CA ALA A 171 -22.60 -4.01 -2.76
C ALA A 171 -21.26 -4.04 -2.04
N ALA A 172 -20.64 -2.88 -1.82
CA ALA A 172 -19.46 -2.78 -0.98
C ALA A 172 -19.80 -3.28 0.44
N PRO A 173 -18.89 -3.99 1.12
CA PRO A 173 -19.11 -4.39 2.51
C PRO A 173 -19.38 -3.15 3.36
N GLY A 174 -20.58 -3.01 3.90
CA GLY A 174 -20.98 -1.88 4.73
C GLY A 174 -22.00 -0.91 4.12
N GLN A 175 -22.38 -1.07 2.84
CA GLN A 175 -23.54 -0.37 2.30
C GLN A 175 -24.77 -1.23 2.55
N THR A 176 -25.48 -0.97 3.65
CA THR A 176 -26.86 -1.42 3.82
C THR A 176 -27.70 -0.81 2.71
N ALA A 177 -28.41 -1.64 1.99
CA ALA A 177 -29.38 -1.20 0.98
C ALA A 177 -30.26 -0.09 1.58
N PRO A 178 -30.51 1.01 0.86
CA PRO A 178 -31.49 1.98 1.33
C PRO A 178 -32.82 1.26 1.50
N ALA A 179 -33.42 1.45 2.64
CA ALA A 179 -34.76 0.91 2.96
C ALA A 179 -35.77 1.45 1.94
N ALA A 180 -35.90 0.72 0.83
CA ALA A 180 -37.00 0.90 -0.06
C ALA A 180 -38.15 0.04 0.50
N ASN A 181 -39.06 0.68 1.20
CA ASN A 181 -40.45 0.33 1.43
C ASN A 181 -40.91 0.60 2.86
N ALA A 182 -41.15 1.87 3.15
CA ALA A 182 -42.11 2.24 4.16
C ALA A 182 -43.13 3.22 3.58
N ALA A 183 -43.74 2.87 2.45
CA ALA A 183 -44.80 3.65 1.84
C ALA A 183 -45.80 2.78 1.08
N SER A 184 -46.33 1.75 1.72
CA SER A 184 -47.54 1.07 1.22
C SER A 184 -48.26 0.32 2.35
N ALA A 185 -48.59 1.02 3.44
CA ALA A 185 -49.49 0.49 4.45
C ALA A 185 -50.28 1.64 5.09
N THR A 186 -51.05 2.37 4.27
CA THR A 186 -52.22 3.13 4.73
C THR A 186 -53.22 3.20 3.56
N HIS A 187 -54.06 2.19 3.45
CA HIS A 187 -55.43 2.28 3.01
C HIS A 187 -56.22 1.17 3.66
#